data_c6c902a9db2b4be6a243505f2cc6cff5
#
_entry.id   c6c902a9db2b4be6a243505f2cc6cff5
#
_cell.length_a   1.000
_cell.length_b   1.000
_cell.length_c   1.000
_cell.angle_alpha   90.00
_cell.angle_beta   90.00
_cell.angle_gamma   90.00
#
_symmetry.space_group_name_H-M   'P 1'
#
loop_
_entity.id
_entity.type
_entity.pdbx_description
1 polymer ?
#
loop_
_entity_poly.entity_id
_entity_poly.type
_entity_poly.pdbx_seq_one_letter_code
_entity_poly.pdbx_strand_id
1 'polypeptide(L)'
;MKAVVISDIHGSGYYAEKIKEINERENPDKIILLGDLYYHGPRNELSQEYKPMKVAEILNSLKDKLLVVKGNCDAEVDEMISKFKFNDHILMEINGKKFYFTHGHKYNIENIPYDDFDVMIYGHIHQGFIQEKEGFVFANPGSISLPKCNSAHSYIVRFRIVLF
;
A
#
# COMPACT_ATOMS: atom_id res chain seq x y z
N MET A 1 3.39 15.58 -9.67
CA MET A 1 3.71 14.14 -9.53
C MET A 1 2.41 13.34 -9.43
N LYS A 2 2.29 12.24 -10.20
CA LYS A 2 1.17 11.29 -10.11
C LYS A 2 1.64 10.05 -9.32
N ALA A 3 1.03 9.77 -8.19
CA ALA A 3 1.30 8.57 -7.41
C ALA A 3 0.08 7.64 -7.41
N VAL A 4 0.35 6.34 -7.45
CA VAL A 4 -0.60 5.26 -7.16
C VAL A 4 -0.25 4.68 -5.80
N VAL A 5 -1.24 4.49 -4.93
CA VAL A 5 -1.04 3.92 -3.59
C VAL A 5 -1.80 2.61 -3.48
N ILE A 6 -1.09 1.56 -3.11
CA ILE A 6 -1.59 0.18 -3.03
C ILE A 6 -1.19 -0.41 -1.69
N SER A 7 -2.01 -1.28 -1.11
CA SER A 7 -1.73 -1.95 0.16
C SER A 7 -2.18 -3.41 0.17
N ASP A 8 -1.56 -4.18 1.08
CA ASP A 8 -2.05 -5.48 1.50
C ASP A 8 -2.22 -6.47 0.32
N ILE A 9 -1.09 -6.78 -0.36
CA ILE A 9 -1.01 -7.72 -1.50
C ILE A 9 -1.09 -9.17 -1.00
N HIS A 10 -0.51 -9.44 0.19
CA HIS A 10 -0.55 -10.74 0.87
C HIS A 10 -0.22 -11.94 -0.03
N GLY A 11 0.83 -11.82 -0.84
CA GLY A 11 1.34 -12.92 -1.67
C GLY A 11 0.50 -13.29 -2.88
N SER A 12 -0.50 -12.48 -3.24
CA SER A 12 -1.35 -12.75 -4.40
C SER A 12 -0.63 -12.49 -5.71
N GLY A 13 -0.28 -13.57 -6.43
CA GLY A 13 0.26 -13.48 -7.77
C GLY A 13 -0.72 -12.89 -8.78
N TYR A 14 -2.03 -13.15 -8.60
CA TYR A 14 -3.07 -12.58 -9.43
C TYR A 14 -3.11 -11.04 -9.32
N TYR A 15 -3.15 -10.51 -8.07
CA TYR A 15 -3.21 -9.06 -7.87
C TYR A 15 -1.86 -8.37 -8.11
N ALA A 16 -0.74 -9.08 -8.02
CA ALA A 16 0.54 -8.54 -8.45
C ALA A 16 0.56 -8.26 -9.97
N GLU A 17 -0.04 -9.14 -10.81
CA GLU A 17 -0.23 -8.84 -12.24
C GLU A 17 -1.14 -7.62 -12.45
N LYS A 18 -2.18 -7.45 -11.63
CA LYS A 18 -3.02 -6.24 -11.69
C LYS A 18 -2.23 -4.97 -11.37
N ILE A 19 -1.20 -5.02 -10.53
CA ILE A 19 -0.32 -3.87 -10.27
C ILE A 19 0.44 -3.46 -11.55
N LYS A 20 0.88 -4.43 -12.38
CA LYS A 20 1.47 -4.13 -13.69
C LYS A 20 0.47 -3.44 -14.62
N GLU A 21 -0.75 -3.98 -14.72
CA GLU A 21 -1.82 -3.37 -15.51
C GLU A 21 -2.16 -1.93 -15.02
N ILE A 22 -2.18 -1.71 -13.70
CA ILE A 22 -2.37 -0.38 -13.10
C ILE A 22 -1.21 0.53 -13.49
N ASN A 23 0.05 0.06 -13.42
CA ASN A 23 1.21 0.85 -13.82
C ASN A 23 1.13 1.26 -15.30
N GLU A 24 0.71 0.38 -16.19
CA GLU A 24 0.54 0.67 -17.60
C GLU A 24 -0.60 1.67 -17.85
N ARG A 25 -1.77 1.43 -17.24
CA ARG A 25 -2.98 2.26 -17.40
C ARG A 25 -2.80 3.66 -16.81
N GLU A 26 -2.31 3.73 -15.60
CA GLU A 26 -2.17 4.99 -14.86
C GLU A 26 -0.89 5.74 -15.22
N ASN A 27 0.13 5.05 -15.71
CA ASN A 27 1.47 5.59 -15.95
C ASN A 27 1.93 6.55 -14.83
N PRO A 28 2.05 6.06 -13.56
CA PRO A 28 2.42 6.89 -12.44
C PRO A 28 3.92 7.20 -12.43
N ASP A 29 4.28 8.33 -11.82
CA ASP A 29 5.67 8.65 -11.51
C ASP A 29 6.20 7.73 -10.40
N LYS A 30 5.35 7.41 -9.40
CA LYS A 30 5.64 6.49 -8.29
C LYS A 30 4.46 5.61 -7.95
N ILE A 31 4.78 4.38 -7.51
CA ILE A 31 3.86 3.43 -6.90
C ILE A 31 4.27 3.30 -5.42
N ILE A 32 3.38 3.66 -4.52
CA ILE A 32 3.61 3.59 -3.08
C ILE A 32 2.91 2.34 -2.57
N LEU A 33 3.70 1.39 -2.04
CA LEU A 33 3.20 0.16 -1.43
C LEU A 33 3.20 0.35 0.09
N LEU A 34 2.08 0.13 0.73
CA LEU A 34 1.92 0.37 2.18
C LEU A 34 2.14 -0.89 3.02
N GLY A 35 2.86 -1.88 2.49
CA GLY A 35 3.27 -3.07 3.23
C GLY A 35 2.34 -4.28 3.07
N ASP A 36 2.66 -5.33 3.81
CA ASP A 36 2.03 -6.66 3.75
C ASP A 36 2.07 -7.25 2.34
N LEU A 37 3.32 -7.39 1.81
CA LEU A 37 3.52 -7.73 0.39
C LEU A 37 3.41 -9.22 0.11
N TYR A 38 4.07 -10.09 0.89
CA TYR A 38 4.27 -11.49 0.54
C TYR A 38 3.52 -12.48 1.41
N TYR A 39 3.52 -12.30 2.73
CA TYR A 39 2.88 -13.23 3.66
C TYR A 39 1.39 -12.92 3.82
N HIS A 40 0.54 -13.96 3.75
CA HIS A 40 -0.91 -13.78 3.88
C HIS A 40 -1.36 -13.36 5.29
N GLY A 41 -0.50 -13.57 6.31
CA GLY A 41 -0.84 -13.35 7.72
C GLY A 41 -1.66 -14.52 8.32
N PRO A 42 -1.48 -14.82 9.62
CA PRO A 42 -2.06 -16.03 10.24
C PRO A 42 -3.59 -15.99 10.39
N ARG A 43 -4.19 -14.81 10.23
CA ARG A 43 -5.64 -14.59 10.39
C ARG A 43 -6.41 -14.48 9.08
N ASN A 44 -5.71 -14.52 7.95
CA ASN A 44 -6.32 -14.42 6.64
C ASN A 44 -6.30 -15.78 5.94
N GLU A 45 -7.27 -16.01 5.07
CA GLU A 45 -7.19 -17.09 4.09
C GLU A 45 -6.10 -16.79 3.06
N LEU A 46 -5.70 -17.81 2.31
CA LEU A 46 -4.75 -17.61 1.20
C LEU A 46 -5.39 -16.73 0.14
N SER A 47 -4.65 -15.74 -0.29
CA SER A 47 -5.08 -14.85 -1.38
C SER A 47 -5.13 -15.61 -2.72
N GLN A 48 -5.86 -15.03 -3.67
CA GLN A 48 -5.96 -15.61 -5.02
C GLN A 48 -4.58 -15.79 -5.66
N GLU A 49 -4.29 -16.98 -6.14
CA GLU A 49 -2.96 -17.37 -6.64
C GLU A 49 -1.84 -17.03 -5.65
N TYR A 50 -1.94 -17.52 -4.41
CA TYR A 50 -0.90 -17.28 -3.41
C TYR A 50 0.46 -17.80 -3.90
N LYS A 51 1.30 -16.91 -4.38
CA LYS A 51 2.64 -17.19 -4.95
C LYS A 51 3.60 -16.04 -4.59
N PRO A 52 4.11 -15.96 -3.35
CA PRO A 52 4.96 -14.86 -2.90
C PRO A 52 6.16 -14.56 -3.80
N MET A 53 6.82 -15.60 -4.34
CA MET A 53 7.95 -15.43 -5.25
C MET A 53 7.55 -14.77 -6.58
N LYS A 54 6.35 -15.06 -7.10
CA LYS A 54 5.81 -14.37 -8.28
C LYS A 54 5.56 -12.88 -7.98
N VAL A 55 5.06 -12.57 -6.77
CA VAL A 55 4.89 -11.18 -6.32
C VAL A 55 6.25 -10.48 -6.29
N ALA A 56 7.28 -11.11 -5.69
CA ALA A 56 8.62 -10.56 -5.64
C ALA A 56 9.20 -10.29 -7.05
N GLU A 57 9.05 -11.21 -7.98
CA GLU A 57 9.49 -11.05 -9.38
C GLU A 57 8.83 -9.83 -10.02
N ILE A 58 7.51 -9.71 -9.90
CA ILE A 58 6.75 -8.60 -10.49
C ILE A 58 7.15 -7.28 -9.85
N LEU A 59 7.17 -7.18 -8.52
CA LEU A 59 7.55 -5.94 -7.84
C LEU A 59 9.00 -5.54 -8.15
N ASN A 60 9.91 -6.51 -8.22
CA ASN A 60 11.30 -6.25 -8.62
C ASN A 60 11.42 -5.68 -10.03
N SER A 61 10.53 -6.05 -10.95
CA SER A 61 10.49 -5.47 -12.29
C SER A 61 10.07 -3.99 -12.30
N LEU A 62 9.38 -3.54 -11.26
CA LEU A 62 8.87 -2.17 -11.09
C LEU A 62 9.71 -1.33 -10.11
N LYS A 63 10.84 -1.86 -9.60
CA LYS A 63 11.62 -1.32 -8.48
C LYS A 63 11.93 0.17 -8.57
N ASP A 64 12.20 0.70 -9.77
CA ASP A 64 12.61 2.09 -9.97
C ASP A 64 11.46 3.10 -9.73
N LYS A 65 10.22 2.62 -9.77
CA LYS A 65 9.01 3.39 -9.45
C LYS A 65 8.51 3.15 -8.02
N LEU A 66 9.00 2.11 -7.32
CA LEU A 66 8.48 1.74 -6.00
C LEU A 66 8.99 2.62 -4.88
N LEU A 67 8.09 2.97 -3.99
CA LEU A 67 8.35 3.44 -2.62
C LEU A 67 7.57 2.51 -1.69
N VAL A 68 8.26 1.86 -0.75
CA VAL A 68 7.66 0.77 0.04
C VAL A 68 7.75 1.05 1.52
N VAL A 69 6.62 0.96 2.20
CA VAL A 69 6.48 0.96 3.65
C VAL A 69 6.43 -0.50 4.13
N LYS A 70 7.07 -0.79 5.25
CA LYS A 70 7.06 -2.11 5.87
C LYS A 70 5.75 -2.34 6.64
N GLY A 71 5.05 -3.42 6.31
CA GLY A 71 3.86 -3.88 7.03
C GLY A 71 4.21 -4.77 8.23
N ASN A 72 3.18 -5.16 8.99
CA ASN A 72 3.37 -6.05 10.13
C ASN A 72 3.57 -7.53 9.73
N CYS A 73 3.21 -7.90 8.52
CA CYS A 73 3.47 -9.23 7.98
C CYS A 73 4.77 -9.32 7.17
N ASP A 74 5.45 -8.20 6.91
CA ASP A 74 6.71 -8.17 6.17
C ASP A 74 7.89 -8.51 7.10
N ALA A 75 8.64 -9.55 6.75
CA ALA A 75 9.75 -10.07 7.54
C ALA A 75 11.12 -9.66 6.94
N GLU A 76 12.20 -9.89 7.68
CA GLU A 76 13.56 -9.64 7.18
C GLU A 76 13.89 -10.47 5.94
N VAL A 77 13.37 -11.70 5.84
CA VAL A 77 13.54 -12.56 4.67
C VAL A 77 12.92 -11.96 3.39
N ASP A 78 11.90 -11.13 3.54
CA ASP A 78 11.23 -10.47 2.42
C ASP A 78 12.13 -9.38 1.81
N GLU A 79 12.94 -8.73 2.65
CA GLU A 79 13.95 -7.76 2.20
C GLU A 79 15.06 -8.43 1.38
N MET A 80 15.39 -9.70 1.67
CA MET A 80 16.43 -10.44 0.94
C MET A 80 16.03 -10.78 -0.50
N ILE A 81 14.73 -10.94 -0.78
CA ILE A 81 14.21 -11.26 -2.13
C ILE A 81 13.79 -10.01 -2.90
N SER A 82 13.75 -8.84 -2.23
CA SER A 82 13.31 -7.57 -2.81
C SER A 82 14.49 -6.73 -3.27
N LYS A 83 14.37 -6.12 -4.46
CA LYS A 83 15.38 -5.21 -5.04
C LYS A 83 15.06 -3.73 -4.75
N PHE A 84 14.26 -3.47 -3.73
CA PHE A 84 13.84 -2.16 -3.24
C PHE A 84 13.91 -2.13 -1.71
N LYS A 85 13.92 -0.93 -1.15
CA LYS A 85 14.03 -0.74 0.30
C LYS A 85 12.66 -0.69 0.95
N PHE A 86 12.51 -1.34 2.10
CA PHE A 86 11.40 -1.15 3.03
C PHE A 86 11.72 0.00 3.99
N ASN A 87 10.74 0.87 4.21
CA ASN A 87 10.84 2.01 5.13
C ASN A 87 9.77 1.87 6.22
N ASP A 88 10.03 2.36 7.43
CA ASP A 88 9.02 2.35 8.50
C ASP A 88 7.84 3.25 8.17
N HIS A 89 8.10 4.39 7.56
CA HIS A 89 7.16 5.35 7.01
C HIS A 89 7.83 6.18 5.90
N ILE A 90 7.04 6.92 5.15
CA ILE A 90 7.52 7.83 4.10
C ILE A 90 6.84 9.18 4.28
N LEU A 91 7.64 10.22 4.41
CA LEU A 91 7.19 11.61 4.34
C LEU A 91 7.56 12.18 2.97
N MET A 92 6.61 12.79 2.30
CA MET A 92 6.87 13.46 1.03
C MET A 92 5.89 14.58 0.75
N GLU A 93 6.36 15.59 0.04
CA GLU A 93 5.51 16.68 -0.43
C GLU A 93 5.00 16.40 -1.85
N ILE A 94 3.70 16.52 -2.06
CA ILE A 94 3.05 16.40 -3.35
C ILE A 94 2.16 17.62 -3.58
N ASN A 95 2.49 18.45 -4.57
CA ASN A 95 1.73 19.65 -4.92
C ASN A 95 1.46 20.59 -3.70
N GLY A 96 2.48 20.82 -2.87
CA GLY A 96 2.42 21.70 -1.72
C GLY A 96 1.67 21.14 -0.49
N LYS A 97 1.34 19.85 -0.51
CA LYS A 97 0.76 19.12 0.63
C LYS A 97 1.74 18.08 1.14
N LYS A 98 1.88 17.96 2.46
CA LYS A 98 2.72 16.98 3.13
C LYS A 98 1.95 15.69 3.37
N PHE A 99 2.49 14.59 2.89
CA PHE A 99 1.92 13.26 3.01
C PHE A 99 2.75 12.39 3.93
N TYR A 100 2.05 11.71 4.85
CA TYR A 100 2.61 10.66 5.70
C TYR A 100 2.05 9.30 5.26
N PHE A 101 2.92 8.44 4.74
CA PHE A 101 2.57 7.08 4.34
C PHE A 101 3.10 6.10 5.38
N THR A 102 2.22 5.24 5.89
CA THR A 102 2.54 4.19 6.86
C THR A 102 1.71 2.95 6.59
N HIS A 103 2.05 1.83 7.23
CA HIS A 103 1.20 0.65 7.09
C HIS A 103 -0.11 0.75 7.86
N GLY A 104 -0.11 1.36 9.04
CA GLY A 104 -1.33 1.54 9.84
C GLY A 104 -1.38 0.73 11.14
N HIS A 105 -0.51 -0.26 11.34
CA HIS A 105 -0.48 -1.07 12.56
C HIS A 105 0.09 -0.32 13.77
N LYS A 106 0.92 0.70 13.56
CA LYS A 106 1.47 1.56 14.62
C LYS A 106 0.77 2.92 14.65
N TYR A 107 0.75 3.60 13.50
CA TYR A 107 0.15 4.92 13.35
C TYR A 107 -1.04 4.86 12.40
N ASN A 108 -2.14 5.47 12.80
CA ASN A 108 -3.41 5.49 12.08
C ASN A 108 -4.28 6.63 12.63
N ILE A 109 -5.53 6.74 12.21
CA ILE A 109 -6.45 7.80 12.64
C ILE A 109 -6.71 7.84 14.18
N GLU A 110 -6.49 6.74 14.90
CA GLU A 110 -6.66 6.67 16.37
C GLU A 110 -5.33 6.86 17.11
N ASN A 111 -4.19 6.71 16.42
CA ASN A 111 -2.84 6.91 16.97
C ASN A 111 -2.00 7.72 15.99
N ILE A 112 -2.14 9.05 16.05
CA ILE A 112 -1.52 10.00 15.12
C ILE A 112 -0.05 10.21 15.52
N PRO A 113 0.92 10.15 14.58
CA PRO A 113 2.32 10.47 14.87
C PRO A 113 2.52 11.96 15.13
N TYR A 114 3.63 12.32 15.76
CA TYR A 114 4.00 13.72 16.03
C TYR A 114 4.60 14.45 14.82
N ASP A 115 4.67 13.79 13.67
CA ASP A 115 5.22 14.36 12.43
C ASP A 115 4.30 15.44 11.85
N ASP A 116 4.89 16.35 11.07
CA ASP A 116 4.18 17.43 10.38
C ASP A 116 3.66 16.92 9.02
N PHE A 117 2.35 16.74 8.89
CA PHE A 117 1.69 16.30 7.66
C PHE A 117 0.28 16.91 7.51
N ASP A 118 -0.22 17.00 6.29
CA ASP A 118 -1.60 17.37 5.97
C ASP A 118 -2.48 16.13 5.73
N VAL A 119 -1.88 15.09 5.13
CA VAL A 119 -2.59 13.87 4.69
C VAL A 119 -1.84 12.64 5.16
N MET A 120 -2.54 11.72 5.82
CA MET A 120 -2.01 10.42 6.21
C MET A 120 -2.70 9.32 5.41
N ILE A 121 -1.89 8.48 4.75
CA ILE A 121 -2.41 7.32 4.01
C ILE A 121 -1.82 6.05 4.59
N TYR A 122 -2.70 5.10 4.94
CA TYR A 122 -2.30 3.84 5.56
C TYR A 122 -3.16 2.66 5.10
N GLY A 123 -2.64 1.42 5.19
CA GLY A 123 -3.29 0.17 4.84
C GLY A 123 -3.84 -0.59 6.06
N HIS A 124 -3.45 -1.86 6.22
CA HIS A 124 -3.62 -2.73 7.37
C HIS A 124 -5.06 -3.19 7.66
N ILE A 125 -6.03 -2.32 7.63
CA ILE A 125 -7.43 -2.65 7.96
C ILE A 125 -8.20 -3.26 6.79
N HIS A 126 -7.65 -3.23 5.58
CA HIS A 126 -8.21 -3.77 4.33
C HIS A 126 -9.56 -3.15 3.93
N GLN A 127 -9.85 -1.95 4.40
CA GLN A 127 -11.10 -1.23 4.11
C GLN A 127 -10.78 0.16 3.57
N GLY A 128 -11.26 0.45 2.35
CA GLY A 128 -11.03 1.75 1.71
C GLY A 128 -11.88 2.86 2.33
N PHE A 129 -11.26 4.00 2.64
CA PHE A 129 -11.97 5.20 3.07
C PHE A 129 -11.14 6.48 2.83
N ILE A 130 -11.82 7.62 2.85
CA ILE A 130 -11.23 8.96 2.97
C ILE A 130 -12.06 9.71 4.01
N GLN A 131 -11.40 10.25 5.03
CA GLN A 131 -12.06 10.93 6.17
C GLN A 131 -11.22 12.11 6.64
N GLU A 132 -11.88 13.20 7.03
CA GLU A 132 -11.26 14.31 7.75
C GLU A 132 -11.48 14.15 9.25
N LYS A 133 -10.43 14.41 10.03
CA LYS A 133 -10.47 14.46 11.50
C LYS A 133 -9.45 15.46 11.99
N GLU A 134 -9.88 16.41 12.84
CA GLU A 134 -9.01 17.40 13.50
C GLU A 134 -8.13 18.23 12.55
N GLY A 135 -8.62 18.51 11.34
CA GLY A 135 -7.91 19.29 10.33
C GLY A 135 -6.94 18.48 9.45
N PHE A 136 -6.81 17.18 9.70
CA PHE A 136 -6.04 16.25 8.88
C PHE A 136 -6.94 15.42 7.97
N VAL A 137 -6.40 15.01 6.83
CA VAL A 137 -7.06 14.05 5.94
C VAL A 137 -6.44 12.67 6.16
N PHE A 138 -7.28 11.68 6.43
CA PHE A 138 -6.91 10.27 6.54
C PHE A 138 -7.48 9.49 5.38
N ALA A 139 -6.68 8.62 4.77
CA ALA A 139 -7.14 7.77 3.68
C ALA A 139 -6.56 6.36 3.81
N ASN A 140 -7.33 5.39 3.32
CA ASN A 140 -6.90 4.01 3.22
C ASN A 140 -7.24 3.49 1.81
N PRO A 141 -6.29 2.90 1.08
CA PRO A 141 -6.58 2.34 -0.24
C PRO A 141 -7.44 1.08 -0.20
N GLY A 142 -7.71 0.51 0.99
CA GLY A 142 -8.20 -0.85 1.12
C GLY A 142 -7.10 -1.88 0.87
N SER A 143 -7.48 -3.14 0.74
CA SER A 143 -6.58 -4.19 0.25
C SER A 143 -6.81 -4.45 -1.23
N ILE A 144 -5.72 -4.56 -1.99
CA ILE A 144 -5.84 -4.94 -3.40
C ILE A 144 -6.25 -6.40 -3.56
N SER A 145 -5.92 -7.27 -2.58
CA SER A 145 -6.11 -8.72 -2.68
C SER A 145 -7.12 -9.34 -1.72
N LEU A 146 -7.20 -8.81 -0.49
CA LEU A 146 -8.01 -9.37 0.60
C LEU A 146 -8.88 -8.30 1.28
N PRO A 147 -9.84 -7.67 0.55
CA PRO A 147 -10.71 -6.66 1.13
C PRO A 147 -11.55 -7.23 2.27
N LYS A 148 -11.87 -6.39 3.27
CA LYS A 148 -12.70 -6.74 4.44
C LYS A 148 -13.93 -5.84 4.53
N CYS A 149 -14.88 -6.19 5.40
CA CYS A 149 -16.08 -5.40 5.68
C CYS A 149 -16.90 -5.08 4.41
N ASN A 150 -17.02 -6.03 3.49
CA ASN A 150 -17.72 -5.87 2.20
C ASN A 150 -17.16 -4.74 1.31
N SER A 151 -15.91 -4.32 1.54
CA SER A 151 -15.24 -3.40 0.64
C SER A 151 -14.77 -4.11 -0.64
N ALA A 152 -14.63 -3.35 -1.72
CA ALA A 152 -14.10 -3.88 -2.97
C ALA A 152 -12.56 -3.92 -2.95
N HIS A 153 -11.97 -4.70 -3.86
CA HIS A 153 -10.55 -4.58 -4.20
C HIS A 153 -10.28 -3.16 -4.72
N SER A 154 -9.28 -2.47 -4.20
CA SER A 154 -9.12 -1.04 -4.49
C SER A 154 -7.69 -0.54 -4.35
N TYR A 155 -7.44 0.64 -4.88
CA TYR A 155 -6.21 1.41 -4.75
C TYR A 155 -6.53 2.91 -4.81
N ILE A 156 -5.59 3.77 -4.45
CA ILE A 156 -5.73 5.23 -4.57
C ILE A 156 -4.89 5.74 -5.75
N VAL A 157 -5.48 6.61 -6.57
CA VAL A 157 -4.78 7.43 -7.55
C VAL A 157 -5.37 8.84 -7.56
N ARG A 158 -4.51 9.88 -7.60
CA ARG A 158 -4.97 11.29 -7.56
C ARG A 158 -5.96 11.58 -6.41
N PHE A 159 -5.74 10.98 -5.24
CA PHE A 159 -6.62 11.06 -4.06
C PHE A 159 -8.06 10.55 -4.27
N ARG A 160 -8.24 9.60 -5.18
CA ARG A 160 -9.50 8.90 -5.39
C ARG A 160 -9.28 7.41 -5.18
N ILE A 161 -10.21 6.76 -4.47
CA ILE A 161 -10.26 5.30 -4.39
C ILE A 161 -10.80 4.78 -5.72
N VAL A 162 -10.07 3.85 -6.33
CA VAL A 162 -10.47 3.14 -7.54
C VAL A 162 -10.80 1.72 -7.16
N LEU A 163 -11.99 1.27 -7.52
CA LEU A 163 -12.50 -0.08 -7.28
C LEU A 163 -12.26 -0.96 -8.51
N PHE A 164 -12.13 -2.26 -8.28
CA PHE A 164 -12.10 -3.30 -9.33
C PHE A 164 -13.47 -3.92 -9.52
#